data_3c9224e949c7b97f8fcfaa7227bdd342
#
_entry.id   3c9224e949c7b97f8fcfaa7227bdd342
#
_cell.length_a   1.000
_cell.length_b   1.000
_cell.length_c   1.000
_cell.angle_alpha   90.00
_cell.angle_beta   90.00
_cell.angle_gamma   90.00
#
_symmetry.space_group_name_H-M   'P 1'
#
loop_
_entity.id
_entity.type
_entity.pdbx_description
1 polymer ?
#
loop_
_entity_poly.entity_id
_entity_poly.type
_entity_poly.pdbx_seq_one_letter_code
_entity_poly.pdbx_strand_id
1 'polypeptide(L)'
;YPTRTERKILKDNKTEIANEIGKSAVLIEPGAGDIKKIAIFLSSLDKPKKYIPLDISEDYITKLSQGFKKKFPKLAITPKGYDFSKNNKLPFKIKSSENIIIFFPGSTLGNFEKKDAVKFLKMLKSKFKAKKIIIGVDLVKDIPTLISAYDDKKGITAKFNKNILQRINTELGGDINLNSYKHLAIYNKPKKRIEMRLKSKKNNNIKINGSKYLVKKNEEIHTENSHK
;
A
#
# COMPACT_ATOMS: atom_id res chain seq x y z
N TYR A 1 -1.47 12.56 6.20
CA TYR A 1 -0.94 12.53 7.57
C TYR A 1 -0.02 11.32 7.82
N PRO A 2 -0.43 10.05 7.62
CA PRO A 2 0.42 8.89 7.95
C PRO A 2 1.80 8.94 7.29
N THR A 3 1.88 9.25 6.02
CA THR A 3 3.14 9.30 5.26
C THR A 3 4.16 10.29 5.83
N ARG A 4 3.72 11.47 6.31
CA ARG A 4 4.63 12.46 6.90
C ARG A 4 5.15 12.00 8.26
N THR A 5 4.27 11.45 9.09
CA THR A 5 4.62 10.91 10.40
C THR A 5 5.58 9.73 10.28
N GLU A 6 5.30 8.81 9.37
CA GLU A 6 6.17 7.65 9.12
C GLU A 6 7.56 8.06 8.62
N ARG A 7 7.65 9.05 7.71
CA ARG A 7 8.95 9.61 7.30
C ARG A 7 9.71 10.25 8.47
N LYS A 8 8.99 10.91 9.39
CA LYS A 8 9.62 11.48 10.61
C LYS A 8 10.13 10.35 11.50
N ILE A 9 9.33 9.34 11.79
CA ILE A 9 9.74 8.17 12.59
C ILE A 9 10.98 7.50 12.00
N LEU A 10 10.97 7.23 10.68
CA LEU A 10 12.13 6.65 9.99
C LEU A 10 13.38 7.52 10.07
N LYS A 11 13.24 8.85 10.03
CA LYS A 11 14.34 9.79 10.18
C LYS A 11 14.93 9.79 11.59
N ASP A 12 14.02 9.87 12.58
CA ASP A 12 14.42 10.03 13.99
C ASP A 12 15.09 8.75 14.52
N ASN A 13 14.64 7.57 14.04
CA ASN A 13 15.15 6.27 14.51
C ASN A 13 16.04 5.55 13.48
N LYS A 14 16.52 6.24 12.46
CA LYS A 14 17.26 5.63 11.33
C LYS A 14 18.49 4.83 11.76
N THR A 15 19.23 5.32 12.76
CA THR A 15 20.46 4.69 13.25
C THR A 15 20.14 3.40 14.01
N GLU A 16 19.15 3.43 14.91
CA GLU A 16 18.70 2.25 15.64
C GLU A 16 18.21 1.17 14.69
N ILE A 17 17.34 1.53 13.75
CA ILE A 17 16.81 0.60 12.75
C ILE A 17 17.96 0.03 11.88
N ALA A 18 18.93 0.85 11.49
CA ALA A 18 20.08 0.38 10.70
C ALA A 18 20.95 -0.61 11.47
N ASN A 19 21.20 -0.36 12.77
CA ASN A 19 21.94 -1.27 13.64
C ASN A 19 21.23 -2.62 13.77
N GLU A 20 19.90 -2.60 13.96
CA GLU A 20 19.10 -3.82 14.00
C GLU A 20 19.15 -4.61 12.68
N ILE A 21 19.22 -3.95 11.55
CA ILE A 21 19.29 -4.61 10.23
C ILE A 21 20.67 -5.21 10.02
N GLY A 22 21.70 -4.54 10.42
CA GLY A 22 23.09 -4.96 10.22
C GLY A 22 23.60 -4.72 8.79
N LYS A 23 24.80 -5.23 8.54
CA LYS A 23 25.55 -5.00 7.31
C LYS A 23 25.01 -5.80 6.13
N SER A 24 25.32 -5.31 4.92
CA SER A 24 25.11 -6.01 3.64
C SER A 24 23.67 -6.48 3.41
N ALA A 25 22.69 -5.73 3.88
CA ALA A 25 21.28 -6.07 3.75
C ALA A 25 20.84 -6.13 2.28
N VAL A 26 19.96 -7.07 1.97
CA VAL A 26 19.15 -7.14 0.75
C VAL A 26 17.75 -6.68 1.14
N LEU A 27 17.36 -5.47 0.73
CA LEU A 27 16.03 -4.94 1.00
C LEU A 27 15.06 -5.36 -0.10
N ILE A 28 13.91 -5.88 0.32
CA ILE A 28 12.78 -6.16 -0.56
C ILE A 28 11.59 -5.32 -0.09
N GLU A 29 11.01 -4.53 -0.97
CA GLU A 29 9.85 -3.68 -0.68
C GLU A 29 8.63 -4.12 -1.49
N PRO A 30 7.68 -4.82 -0.85
CA PRO A 30 6.39 -5.14 -1.47
C PRO A 30 5.51 -3.90 -1.64
N GLY A 31 4.98 -3.66 -2.83
CA GLY A 31 4.16 -2.48 -3.12
C GLY A 31 4.97 -1.19 -3.08
N ALA A 32 6.15 -1.19 -3.70
CA ALA A 32 7.05 -0.06 -3.71
C ALA A 32 6.42 1.15 -4.44
N GLY A 33 6.26 2.27 -3.72
CA GLY A 33 5.63 3.47 -4.29
C GLY A 33 6.16 4.80 -3.75
N ASP A 34 6.85 4.82 -2.62
CA ASP A 34 7.35 6.06 -2.01
C ASP A 34 8.88 6.12 -1.95
N ILE A 35 9.46 6.65 -3.03
CA ILE A 35 10.91 6.91 -3.14
C ILE A 35 11.49 7.61 -1.90
N LYS A 36 10.75 8.55 -1.32
CA LYS A 36 11.28 9.37 -0.22
C LYS A 36 11.44 8.57 1.07
N LYS A 37 10.54 7.62 1.33
CA LYS A 37 10.65 6.76 2.52
C LYS A 37 11.85 5.83 2.43
N ILE A 38 11.93 5.07 1.34
CA ILE A 38 13.02 4.13 1.16
C ILE A 38 14.38 4.82 1.04
N ALA A 39 14.45 6.03 0.47
CA ALA A 39 15.68 6.78 0.37
C ALA A 39 16.23 7.23 1.76
N ILE A 40 15.34 7.63 2.68
CA ILE A 40 15.73 7.93 4.07
C ILE A 40 16.38 6.70 4.68
N PHE A 41 15.75 5.56 4.49
CA PHE A 41 16.16 4.30 5.07
C PHE A 41 17.48 3.78 4.48
N LEU A 42 17.58 3.68 3.16
CA LEU A 42 18.81 3.25 2.47
C LEU A 42 20.03 4.10 2.81
N SER A 43 19.82 5.41 3.05
CA SER A 43 20.92 6.32 3.41
C SER A 43 21.51 6.04 4.80
N SER A 44 20.82 5.30 5.65
CA SER A 44 21.29 4.98 7.01
C SER A 44 21.91 3.60 7.14
N LEU A 45 21.73 2.72 6.13
CA LEU A 45 22.22 1.35 6.19
C LEU A 45 23.72 1.26 5.95
N ASP A 46 24.37 0.33 6.67
CA ASP A 46 25.79 0.01 6.46
C ASP A 46 25.95 -0.91 5.24
N LYS A 47 26.45 -0.31 4.16
CA LYS A 47 26.76 -0.99 2.89
C LYS A 47 25.63 -1.93 2.39
N PRO A 48 24.42 -1.42 2.19
CA PRO A 48 23.34 -2.25 1.68
C PRO A 48 23.75 -2.87 0.33
N LYS A 49 23.51 -4.18 0.19
CA LYS A 49 23.97 -4.93 -0.98
C LYS A 49 23.04 -4.76 -2.18
N LYS A 50 21.72 -4.76 -1.91
CA LYS A 50 20.71 -4.75 -2.97
C LYS A 50 19.38 -4.18 -2.48
N TYR A 51 18.67 -3.50 -3.38
CA TYR A 51 17.28 -3.10 -3.20
C TYR A 51 16.42 -3.69 -4.31
N ILE A 52 15.35 -4.37 -3.93
CA ILE A 52 14.41 -5.04 -4.84
C ILE A 52 13.02 -4.48 -4.59
N PRO A 53 12.62 -3.39 -5.26
CA PRO A 53 11.25 -2.94 -5.24
C PRO A 53 10.36 -3.91 -6.03
N LEU A 54 9.22 -4.26 -5.45
CA LEU A 54 8.22 -5.15 -6.06
C LEU A 54 6.88 -4.43 -6.16
N ASP A 55 6.28 -4.48 -7.34
CA ASP A 55 4.91 -4.02 -7.57
C ASP A 55 4.26 -4.84 -8.69
N ILE A 56 2.94 -4.82 -8.78
CA ILE A 56 2.23 -5.45 -9.90
C ILE A 56 2.54 -4.74 -11.24
N SER A 57 2.82 -3.43 -11.20
CA SER A 57 3.20 -2.63 -12.36
C SER A 57 4.72 -2.52 -12.48
N GLU A 58 5.34 -3.44 -13.24
CA GLU A 58 6.79 -3.45 -13.47
C GLU A 58 7.28 -2.18 -14.16
N ASP A 59 6.53 -1.63 -15.11
CA ASP A 59 6.87 -0.38 -15.79
C ASP A 59 6.94 0.79 -14.81
N TYR A 60 5.99 0.88 -13.90
CA TYR A 60 5.96 1.93 -12.88
C TYR A 60 7.20 1.89 -11.99
N ILE A 61 7.50 0.73 -11.40
CA ILE A 61 8.66 0.62 -10.50
C ILE A 61 10.00 0.71 -11.24
N THR A 62 10.04 0.33 -12.51
CA THR A 62 11.25 0.49 -13.34
C THR A 62 11.56 1.97 -13.56
N LYS A 63 10.57 2.78 -13.96
CA LYS A 63 10.70 4.23 -14.08
C LYS A 63 11.10 4.88 -12.74
N LEU A 64 10.42 4.48 -11.67
CA LEU A 64 10.72 4.92 -10.30
C LEU A 64 12.18 4.65 -9.92
N SER A 65 12.70 3.47 -10.26
CA SER A 65 14.04 3.00 -9.91
C SER A 65 15.16 3.74 -10.64
N GLN A 66 14.89 4.36 -11.78
CA GLN A 66 15.89 5.17 -12.50
C GLN A 66 16.36 6.38 -11.67
N GLY A 67 15.43 7.03 -10.95
CA GLY A 67 15.77 8.11 -10.02
C GLY A 67 16.66 7.65 -8.85
N PHE A 68 16.47 6.41 -8.39
CA PHE A 68 17.29 5.83 -7.32
C PHE A 68 18.72 5.52 -7.75
N LYS A 69 18.94 5.01 -8.94
CA LYS A 69 20.28 4.72 -9.45
C LYS A 69 21.20 5.95 -9.43
N LYS A 70 20.64 7.13 -9.75
CA LYS A 70 21.38 8.39 -9.66
C LYS A 70 21.77 8.72 -8.22
N LYS A 71 20.89 8.49 -7.25
CA LYS A 71 21.13 8.82 -5.83
C LYS A 71 22.01 7.78 -5.12
N PHE A 72 21.93 6.53 -5.51
CA PHE A 72 22.65 5.40 -4.91
C PHE A 72 23.44 4.62 -5.98
N PRO A 73 24.48 5.22 -6.58
CA PRO A 73 25.18 4.63 -7.74
C PRO A 73 25.87 3.29 -7.44
N LYS A 74 26.24 3.06 -6.17
CA LYS A 74 26.88 1.81 -5.73
C LYS A 74 25.89 0.70 -5.31
N LEU A 75 24.59 1.02 -5.21
CA LEU A 75 23.57 0.05 -4.80
C LEU A 75 23.01 -0.69 -6.01
N ALA A 76 23.01 -2.01 -5.95
CA ALA A 76 22.31 -2.83 -6.94
C ALA A 76 20.79 -2.67 -6.76
N ILE A 77 20.11 -2.04 -7.73
CA ILE A 77 18.65 -1.85 -7.72
C ILE A 77 18.04 -2.69 -8.82
N THR A 78 17.13 -3.60 -8.43
CA THR A 78 16.53 -4.56 -9.35
C THR A 78 15.00 -4.54 -9.19
N PRO A 79 14.30 -3.65 -9.89
CA PRO A 79 12.83 -3.64 -9.89
C PRO A 79 12.29 -4.92 -10.51
N LYS A 80 11.18 -5.43 -9.98
CA LYS A 80 10.52 -6.63 -10.49
C LYS A 80 9.01 -6.53 -10.36
N GLY A 81 8.31 -6.87 -11.46
CA GLY A 81 6.89 -7.10 -11.45
C GLY A 81 6.56 -8.35 -10.61
N TYR A 82 5.66 -8.21 -9.64
CA TYR A 82 5.23 -9.33 -8.82
C TYR A 82 3.81 -9.13 -8.27
N ASP A 83 2.95 -10.09 -8.58
CA ASP A 83 1.58 -10.14 -8.09
C ASP A 83 1.50 -11.03 -6.84
N PHE A 84 1.32 -10.41 -5.68
CA PHE A 84 1.22 -11.10 -4.38
C PHE A 84 -0.07 -11.89 -4.21
N SER A 85 -1.10 -11.64 -5.03
CA SER A 85 -2.36 -12.39 -5.01
C SER A 85 -2.24 -13.77 -5.65
N LYS A 86 -1.23 -13.96 -6.47
CA LYS A 86 -0.95 -15.20 -7.18
C LYS A 86 0.17 -15.99 -6.50
N ASN A 87 0.08 -17.31 -6.51
CA ASN A 87 1.15 -18.16 -5.97
C ASN A 87 2.27 -18.38 -7.01
N ASN A 88 2.78 -17.29 -7.58
CA ASN A 88 3.83 -17.33 -8.58
C ASN A 88 5.21 -17.61 -7.98
N LYS A 89 6.11 -18.17 -8.79
CA LYS A 89 7.54 -18.23 -8.45
C LYS A 89 8.11 -16.82 -8.35
N LEU A 90 9.10 -16.62 -7.46
CA LEU A 90 9.79 -15.34 -7.37
C LEU A 90 10.53 -15.05 -8.70
N PRO A 91 10.45 -13.80 -9.19
CA PRO A 91 11.14 -13.41 -10.45
C PRO A 91 12.67 -13.21 -10.27
N PHE A 92 13.21 -13.69 -9.16
CA PHE A 92 14.64 -13.65 -8.82
C PHE A 92 15.01 -14.77 -7.85
N LYS A 93 16.32 -15.10 -7.83
CA LYS A 93 16.85 -16.11 -6.89
C LYS A 93 17.21 -15.46 -5.56
N ILE A 94 16.96 -16.19 -4.46
CA ILE A 94 17.32 -15.84 -3.09
C ILE A 94 18.30 -16.87 -2.57
N LYS A 95 19.44 -16.40 -2.05
CA LYS A 95 20.42 -17.23 -1.35
C LYS A 95 20.10 -17.23 0.15
N SER A 96 20.12 -18.40 0.78
CA SER A 96 19.82 -18.50 2.24
C SER A 96 20.83 -17.78 3.11
N SER A 97 22.05 -17.55 2.61
CA SER A 97 23.09 -16.77 3.29
C SER A 97 22.87 -15.26 3.26
N GLU A 98 21.95 -14.74 2.43
CA GLU A 98 21.71 -13.32 2.33
C GLU A 98 20.97 -12.78 3.56
N ASN A 99 21.32 -11.53 3.95
CA ASN A 99 20.63 -10.80 5.00
C ASN A 99 19.39 -10.10 4.43
N ILE A 100 18.30 -10.85 4.27
CA ILE A 100 17.07 -10.37 3.61
C ILE A 100 16.17 -9.69 4.61
N ILE A 101 15.82 -8.45 4.32
CA ILE A 101 14.94 -7.60 5.09
C ILE A 101 13.75 -7.19 4.23
N ILE A 102 12.56 -7.43 4.72
CA ILE A 102 11.34 -6.89 4.12
C ILE A 102 11.09 -5.49 4.68
N PHE A 103 10.89 -4.53 3.80
CA PHE A 103 10.46 -3.18 4.15
C PHE A 103 9.04 -2.96 3.67
N PHE A 104 8.08 -2.91 4.58
CA PHE A 104 6.65 -2.82 4.28
C PHE A 104 5.99 -1.65 5.03
N PRO A 105 6.30 -0.41 4.62
CA PRO A 105 5.77 0.81 5.23
C PRO A 105 4.36 1.14 4.74
N GLY A 106 3.82 2.26 5.21
CA GLY A 106 2.61 2.88 4.64
C GLY A 106 1.30 2.40 5.24
N SER A 107 1.35 1.58 6.29
CA SER A 107 0.15 1.00 6.93
C SER A 107 -0.72 0.15 5.97
N THR A 108 -0.13 -0.30 4.87
CA THR A 108 -0.83 -1.14 3.86
C THR A 108 -1.37 -2.43 4.47
N LEU A 109 -0.71 -2.95 5.52
CA LEU A 109 -1.20 -4.12 6.25
C LEU A 109 -2.60 -3.91 6.84
N GLY A 110 -2.95 -2.67 7.18
CA GLY A 110 -4.28 -2.31 7.69
C GLY A 110 -5.42 -2.51 6.68
N ASN A 111 -5.12 -2.66 5.40
CA ASN A 111 -6.13 -2.89 4.36
C ASN A 111 -6.58 -4.36 4.28
N PHE A 112 -5.84 -5.26 4.91
CA PHE A 112 -6.16 -6.68 4.95
C PHE A 112 -7.12 -7.01 6.09
N GLU A 113 -7.99 -8.00 5.88
CA GLU A 113 -8.64 -8.67 7.01
C GLU A 113 -7.59 -9.44 7.84
N LYS A 114 -7.83 -9.58 9.16
CA LYS A 114 -6.84 -10.15 10.09
C LYS A 114 -6.25 -11.49 9.64
N LYS A 115 -7.10 -12.39 9.14
CA LYS A 115 -6.66 -13.71 8.64
C LYS A 115 -5.73 -13.57 7.44
N ASP A 116 -6.03 -12.65 6.53
CA ASP A 116 -5.27 -12.43 5.31
C ASP A 116 -3.97 -11.69 5.60
N ALA A 117 -3.96 -10.75 6.55
CA ALA A 117 -2.73 -10.12 7.05
C ALA A 117 -1.74 -11.18 7.59
N VAL A 118 -2.22 -12.13 8.40
CA VAL A 118 -1.38 -13.22 8.93
C VAL A 118 -0.86 -14.11 7.80
N LYS A 119 -1.71 -14.49 6.84
CA LYS A 119 -1.28 -15.27 5.67
C LYS A 119 -0.21 -14.54 4.86
N PHE A 120 -0.43 -13.24 4.63
CA PHE A 120 0.50 -12.39 3.89
C PHE A 120 1.87 -12.30 4.59
N LEU A 121 1.91 -12.05 5.90
CA LEU A 121 3.16 -12.01 6.67
C LEU A 121 3.89 -13.36 6.68
N LYS A 122 3.17 -14.46 6.83
CA LYS A 122 3.74 -15.82 6.73
C LYS A 122 4.34 -16.06 5.33
N MET A 123 3.65 -15.64 4.29
CA MET A 123 4.12 -15.74 2.91
C MET A 123 5.39 -14.89 2.71
N LEU A 124 5.43 -13.65 3.18
CA LEU A 124 6.63 -12.81 3.11
C LEU A 124 7.83 -13.47 3.80
N LYS A 125 7.62 -14.03 5.01
CA LYS A 125 8.68 -14.73 5.75
C LYS A 125 9.19 -15.95 4.98
N SER A 126 8.31 -16.84 4.58
CA SER A 126 8.70 -18.15 4.00
C SER A 126 9.23 -18.00 2.57
N LYS A 127 8.53 -17.25 1.70
CA LYS A 127 8.84 -17.16 0.30
C LYS A 127 10.11 -16.35 0.03
N PHE A 128 10.30 -15.27 0.79
CA PHE A 128 11.49 -14.43 0.68
C PHE A 128 12.62 -14.84 1.65
N LYS A 129 12.44 -15.85 2.49
CA LYS A 129 13.41 -16.25 3.51
C LYS A 129 13.87 -15.05 4.35
N ALA A 130 12.94 -14.15 4.64
CA ALA A 130 13.24 -12.90 5.33
C ALA A 130 13.70 -13.16 6.78
N LYS A 131 14.80 -12.55 7.16
CA LYS A 131 15.32 -12.58 8.53
C LYS A 131 14.61 -11.59 9.42
N LYS A 132 14.30 -10.42 8.91
CA LYS A 132 13.58 -9.34 9.60
C LYS A 132 12.55 -8.70 8.68
N ILE A 133 11.54 -8.10 9.28
CA ILE A 133 10.56 -7.29 8.59
C ILE A 133 10.39 -5.97 9.33
N ILE A 134 10.35 -4.87 8.59
CA ILE A 134 10.01 -3.54 9.07
C ILE A 134 8.64 -3.20 8.52
N ILE A 135 7.70 -2.98 9.42
CA ILE A 135 6.30 -2.71 9.07
C ILE A 135 5.91 -1.35 9.59
N GLY A 136 5.33 -0.51 8.73
CA GLY A 136 4.60 0.68 9.14
C GLY A 136 3.14 0.34 9.45
N VAL A 137 2.68 0.65 10.65
CA VAL A 137 1.29 0.48 11.06
C VAL A 137 0.73 1.77 11.63
N ASP A 138 -0.52 2.07 11.32
CA ASP A 138 -1.23 3.18 11.95
C ASP A 138 -1.92 2.67 13.23
N LEU A 139 -1.97 3.52 14.25
CA LEU A 139 -2.50 3.16 15.56
C LEU A 139 -3.90 3.76 15.76
N VAL A 140 -4.65 3.19 16.70
CA VAL A 140 -5.90 3.78 17.16
C VAL A 140 -5.62 5.16 17.75
N LYS A 141 -6.40 6.15 17.31
CA LYS A 141 -6.41 7.54 17.78
C LYS A 141 -7.84 7.92 18.13
N ASP A 142 -8.04 9.17 18.53
CA ASP A 142 -9.39 9.71 18.68
C ASP A 142 -10.17 9.61 17.35
N ILE A 143 -11.43 9.29 17.44
CA ILE A 143 -12.27 9.01 16.27
C ILE A 143 -12.36 10.21 15.30
N PRO A 144 -12.52 11.47 15.75
CA PRO A 144 -12.52 12.63 14.86
C PRO A 144 -11.24 12.73 14.02
N THR A 145 -10.06 12.52 14.61
CA THR A 145 -8.78 12.52 13.89
C THR A 145 -8.71 11.39 12.87
N LEU A 146 -9.19 10.20 13.24
CA LEU A 146 -9.23 9.06 12.31
C LEU A 146 -10.16 9.35 11.13
N ILE A 147 -11.37 9.85 11.35
CA ILE A 147 -12.33 10.16 10.28
C ILE A 147 -11.78 11.27 9.39
N SER A 148 -11.24 12.35 9.97
CA SER A 148 -10.73 13.49 9.19
C SER A 148 -9.54 13.13 8.29
N ALA A 149 -8.82 12.05 8.62
CA ALA A 149 -7.73 11.54 7.79
C ALA A 149 -8.24 10.83 6.52
N TYR A 150 -9.48 10.34 6.53
CA TYR A 150 -10.11 9.62 5.41
C TYR A 150 -11.30 10.37 4.79
N ASP A 151 -11.72 11.48 5.38
CA ASP A 151 -12.72 12.43 4.82
C ASP A 151 -12.15 13.85 4.93
N ASP A 152 -11.05 14.09 4.23
CA ASP A 152 -10.30 15.33 4.27
C ASP A 152 -11.06 16.49 3.61
N LYS A 153 -10.98 17.69 4.21
CA LYS A 153 -11.67 18.91 3.72
C LYS A 153 -11.35 19.26 2.26
N LYS A 154 -10.19 18.85 1.74
CA LYS A 154 -9.79 19.07 0.35
C LYS A 154 -10.41 18.04 -0.61
N GLY A 155 -11.08 17.01 -0.09
CA GLY A 155 -11.73 15.97 -0.88
C GLY A 155 -10.76 15.07 -1.65
N ILE A 156 -9.50 15.00 -1.26
CA ILE A 156 -8.48 14.18 -1.93
C ILE A 156 -8.84 12.70 -1.77
N THR A 157 -9.18 12.29 -0.55
CA THR A 157 -9.59 10.90 -0.27
C THR A 157 -10.90 10.55 -0.97
N ALA A 158 -11.86 11.50 -1.02
CA ALA A 158 -13.11 11.30 -1.76
C ALA A 158 -12.87 11.09 -3.26
N LYS A 159 -11.95 11.84 -3.87
CA LYS A 159 -11.54 11.63 -5.28
C LYS A 159 -10.88 10.27 -5.46
N PHE A 160 -9.97 9.91 -4.59
CA PHE A 160 -9.31 8.60 -4.59
C PHE A 160 -10.34 7.47 -4.51
N ASN A 161 -11.27 7.52 -3.56
CA ASN A 161 -12.29 6.50 -3.39
C ASN A 161 -13.21 6.38 -4.63
N LYS A 162 -13.61 7.51 -5.21
CA LYS A 162 -14.43 7.51 -6.45
C LYS A 162 -13.68 7.03 -7.69
N ASN A 163 -12.36 6.98 -7.66
CA ASN A 163 -11.57 6.51 -8.79
C ASN A 163 -11.89 5.06 -9.17
N ILE A 164 -12.36 4.24 -8.23
CA ILE A 164 -12.80 2.88 -8.54
C ILE A 164 -13.99 2.89 -9.54
N LEU A 165 -14.92 3.83 -9.40
CA LEU A 165 -16.04 3.97 -10.33
C LEU A 165 -15.55 4.43 -11.71
N GLN A 166 -14.57 5.34 -11.74
CA GLN A 166 -13.95 5.79 -12.98
C GLN A 166 -13.24 4.62 -13.69
N ARG A 167 -12.54 3.79 -12.93
CA ARG A 167 -11.87 2.60 -13.49
C ARG A 167 -12.87 1.59 -14.04
N ILE A 168 -13.98 1.37 -13.35
CA ILE A 168 -15.07 0.50 -13.86
C ILE A 168 -15.56 1.05 -15.21
N ASN A 169 -15.77 2.35 -15.33
CA ASN A 169 -16.19 2.95 -16.59
C ASN A 169 -15.15 2.73 -17.70
N THR A 170 -13.87 2.96 -17.41
CA THR A 170 -12.80 2.89 -18.41
C THR A 170 -12.42 1.47 -18.77
N GLU A 171 -12.33 0.58 -17.77
CA GLU A 171 -11.77 -0.76 -17.95
C GLU A 171 -12.85 -1.82 -18.27
N LEU A 172 -14.09 -1.58 -17.83
CA LEU A 172 -15.21 -2.52 -17.98
C LEU A 172 -16.38 -1.94 -18.80
N GLY A 173 -16.17 -0.83 -19.52
CA GLY A 173 -17.22 -0.22 -20.34
C GLY A 173 -18.43 0.21 -19.52
N GLY A 174 -18.23 0.71 -18.31
CA GLY A 174 -19.29 1.19 -17.44
C GLY A 174 -19.80 2.59 -17.83
N ASP A 175 -21.01 2.94 -17.38
CA ASP A 175 -21.64 4.26 -17.58
C ASP A 175 -21.97 4.96 -16.24
N ILE A 176 -21.22 4.68 -15.21
CA ILE A 176 -21.46 5.17 -13.85
C ILE A 176 -21.24 6.67 -13.77
N ASN A 177 -22.25 7.45 -13.36
CA ASN A 177 -22.09 8.86 -13.06
C ASN A 177 -21.50 9.02 -11.64
N LEU A 178 -20.21 9.41 -11.55
CA LEU A 178 -19.48 9.59 -10.29
C LEU A 178 -20.13 10.64 -9.37
N ASN A 179 -20.83 11.63 -9.92
CA ASN A 179 -21.51 12.67 -9.13
C ASN A 179 -22.75 12.15 -8.41
N SER A 180 -23.27 10.99 -8.83
CA SER A 180 -24.38 10.32 -8.16
C SER A 180 -23.96 9.62 -6.88
N TYR A 181 -22.68 9.63 -6.53
CA TYR A 181 -22.16 8.98 -5.33
C TYR A 181 -21.50 9.97 -4.37
N LYS A 182 -21.72 9.76 -3.08
CA LYS A 182 -21.04 10.47 -1.98
C LYS A 182 -20.02 9.53 -1.34
N HIS A 183 -18.82 10.06 -1.09
CA HIS A 183 -17.83 9.38 -0.26
C HIS A 183 -18.25 9.43 1.21
N LEU A 184 -18.00 8.34 1.93
CA LEU A 184 -18.15 8.24 3.38
C LEU A 184 -16.91 7.57 3.96
N ALA A 185 -16.45 8.08 5.10
CA ALA A 185 -15.49 7.42 5.97
C ALA A 185 -16.14 7.15 7.32
N ILE A 186 -16.22 5.90 7.73
CA ILE A 186 -16.91 5.46 8.94
C ILE A 186 -15.93 4.71 9.83
N TYR A 187 -15.86 5.05 11.13
CA TYR A 187 -15.10 4.26 12.08
C TYR A 187 -15.94 3.11 12.63
N ASN A 188 -15.58 1.90 12.27
CA ASN A 188 -16.16 0.67 12.80
C ASN A 188 -15.48 0.32 14.12
N LYS A 189 -16.09 0.71 15.25
CA LYS A 189 -15.54 0.53 16.60
C LYS A 189 -15.26 -0.94 16.96
N PRO A 190 -16.18 -1.91 16.75
CA PRO A 190 -15.93 -3.32 17.01
C PRO A 190 -14.73 -3.90 16.25
N LYS A 191 -14.55 -3.48 15.00
CA LYS A 191 -13.47 -3.96 14.13
C LYS A 191 -12.20 -3.10 14.22
N LYS A 192 -12.23 -2.00 14.97
CA LYS A 192 -11.13 -1.02 15.10
C LYS A 192 -10.55 -0.63 13.75
N ARG A 193 -11.42 -0.21 12.81
CA ARG A 193 -11.01 0.18 11.47
C ARG A 193 -11.83 1.33 10.90
N ILE A 194 -11.25 2.09 9.99
CA ILE A 194 -12.00 2.96 9.07
C ILE A 194 -12.51 2.10 7.91
N GLU A 195 -13.75 2.32 7.54
CA GLU A 195 -14.37 1.78 6.33
C GLU A 195 -14.66 2.93 5.39
N MET A 196 -14.10 2.88 4.18
CA MET A 196 -14.47 3.79 3.11
C MET A 196 -15.61 3.20 2.30
N ARG A 197 -16.60 4.04 2.00
CA ARG A 197 -17.80 3.65 1.27
C ARG A 197 -18.18 4.70 0.24
N LEU A 198 -18.90 4.26 -0.78
CA LEU A 198 -19.56 5.12 -1.75
C LEU A 198 -21.06 4.94 -1.61
N LYS A 199 -21.77 6.00 -1.24
CA LYS A 199 -23.22 5.99 -1.03
C LYS A 199 -23.93 6.62 -2.22
N SER A 200 -24.90 5.93 -2.78
CA SER A 200 -25.71 6.44 -3.88
C SER A 200 -26.66 7.53 -3.39
N LYS A 201 -26.69 8.67 -4.09
CA LYS A 201 -27.55 9.83 -3.79
C LYS A 201 -28.97 9.68 -4.34
N LYS A 202 -29.14 8.82 -5.35
CA LYS A 202 -30.41 8.59 -6.05
C LYS A 202 -30.46 7.14 -6.59
N ASN A 203 -31.62 6.74 -7.09
CA ASN A 203 -31.69 5.51 -7.87
C ASN A 203 -30.90 5.70 -9.17
N ASN A 204 -30.02 4.76 -9.48
CA ASN A 204 -29.19 4.77 -10.68
C ASN A 204 -29.36 3.45 -11.43
N ASN A 205 -29.71 3.51 -12.71
CA ASN A 205 -29.54 2.40 -13.62
C ASN A 205 -28.14 2.54 -14.23
N ILE A 206 -27.28 1.56 -14.01
CA ILE A 206 -25.90 1.56 -14.52
C ILE A 206 -25.70 0.33 -15.41
N LYS A 207 -24.80 0.46 -16.37
CA LYS A 207 -24.31 -0.67 -17.17
C LYS A 207 -22.84 -0.93 -16.82
N ILE A 208 -22.47 -2.21 -16.75
CA ILE A 208 -21.09 -2.64 -16.59
C ILE A 208 -20.93 -3.89 -17.43
N ASN A 209 -19.97 -3.88 -18.35
CA ASN A 209 -19.73 -5.01 -19.27
C ASN A 209 -21.02 -5.53 -19.95
N GLY A 210 -21.85 -4.61 -20.44
CA GLY A 210 -23.13 -4.92 -21.11
C GLY A 210 -24.30 -5.29 -20.18
N SER A 211 -24.06 -5.63 -18.93
CA SER A 211 -25.10 -5.97 -17.95
C SER A 211 -25.66 -4.73 -17.26
N LYS A 212 -26.96 -4.73 -16.98
CA LYS A 212 -27.67 -3.63 -16.31
C LYS A 212 -27.82 -3.93 -14.82
N TYR A 213 -27.59 -2.91 -13.99
CA TYR A 213 -27.74 -2.99 -12.54
C TYR A 213 -28.53 -1.79 -12.03
N LEU A 214 -29.45 -2.04 -11.09
CA LEU A 214 -30.16 -1.00 -10.36
C LEU A 214 -29.45 -0.78 -9.02
N VAL A 215 -28.86 0.39 -8.81
CA VAL A 215 -28.33 0.83 -7.53
C VAL A 215 -29.35 1.77 -6.90
N LYS A 216 -29.90 1.39 -5.74
CA LYS A 216 -30.94 2.15 -5.06
C LYS A 216 -30.34 3.40 -4.36
N LYS A 217 -31.19 4.42 -4.18
CA LYS A 217 -30.84 5.56 -3.33
C LYS A 217 -30.44 5.08 -1.91
N ASN A 218 -29.38 5.63 -1.37
CA ASN A 218 -28.77 5.28 -0.09
C ASN A 218 -28.06 3.91 -0.03
N GLU A 219 -28.05 3.14 -1.11
CA GLU A 219 -27.22 1.93 -1.19
C GLU A 219 -25.74 2.29 -1.07
N GLU A 220 -24.99 1.49 -0.31
CA GLU A 220 -23.59 1.73 0.00
C GLU A 220 -22.70 0.63 -0.58
N ILE A 221 -21.66 1.05 -1.30
CA ILE A 221 -20.61 0.18 -1.81
C ILE A 221 -19.43 0.31 -0.84
N HIS A 222 -19.06 -0.76 -0.17
CA HIS A 222 -17.88 -0.81 0.68
C HIS A 222 -16.63 -0.98 -0.21
N THR A 223 -15.73 -0.03 -0.17
CA THR A 223 -14.59 0.04 -1.09
C THR A 223 -13.26 -0.36 -0.45
N GLU A 224 -13.03 0.03 0.80
CA GLU A 224 -11.74 -0.21 1.46
C GLU A 224 -11.89 -0.27 2.98
N ASN A 225 -11.00 -1.05 3.61
CA ASN A 225 -10.79 -1.07 5.05
C ASN A 225 -9.44 -0.47 5.40
N SER A 226 -9.35 0.15 6.58
CA SER A 226 -8.08 0.53 7.18
C SER A 226 -8.11 0.23 8.68
N HIS A 227 -7.61 -0.94 9.06
CA HIS A 227 -7.46 -1.37 10.45
C HIS A 227 -6.40 -0.53 11.19
N LYS A 228 -6.61 -0.38 12.51
CA LYS A 228 -5.77 0.39 13.41
C LYS A 228 -5.25 -0.48 14.55
#